data_301bb44f337e2c1b159683994e555d79
#
_entry.id   301bb44f337e2c1b159683994e555d79
#
_cell.length_a   1.000
_cell.length_b   1.000
_cell.length_c   1.000
_cell.angle_alpha   90.00
_cell.angle_beta   90.00
_cell.angle_gamma   90.00
#
_symmetry.space_group_name_H-M   'P 1'
#
loop_
_entity.id
_entity.type
_entity.pdbx_description
1 polymer ?
#
loop_
_entity_poly.entity_id
_entity_poly.type
_entity_poly.pdbx_seq_one_letter_code
_entity_poly.pdbx_strand_id
1 'polypeptide(L)'
;MSQGYAIELYFDPALENQVLKAWNVLARRQISTQLIEIESRPHITLFSSPFVDPSKLENILKTFASKQEPLPLSFSSIGSLPNDNNVLFLAPTPSLSLLQFHSQLCDAMKKEGIEIGEESRPDSWIPYCPVAESVPKSRMAEAFTVLRDLKLPVTGYAMDIGLVEFSPVRELFSFVLDYYQFLFKS
;
A
#
# COMPACT_ATOMS: atom_id res chain seq x y z
N MET A 1 -13.88 3.52 10.71
CA MET A 1 -13.18 2.46 9.97
C MET A 1 -13.64 1.09 10.46
N SER A 2 -14.10 0.23 9.56
CA SER A 2 -14.47 -1.14 9.91
C SER A 2 -13.23 -1.95 10.28
N GLN A 3 -13.38 -2.96 11.14
CA GLN A 3 -12.32 -3.92 11.41
C GLN A 3 -12.08 -4.77 10.18
N GLY A 4 -10.82 -5.16 9.96
CA GLY A 4 -10.48 -5.98 8.82
C GLY A 4 -8.99 -6.25 8.72
N TYR A 5 -8.59 -6.77 7.58
CA TYR A 5 -7.21 -7.16 7.27
C TYR A 5 -6.82 -6.63 5.91
N ALA A 6 -5.54 -6.32 5.74
CA ALA A 6 -5.01 -5.93 4.45
C ALA A 6 -3.60 -6.49 4.24
N ILE A 7 -3.33 -6.89 3.00
CA ILE A 7 -1.96 -7.18 2.56
C ILE A 7 -1.42 -5.89 1.98
N GLU A 8 -0.29 -5.44 2.52
CA GLU A 8 0.33 -4.16 2.20
C GLU A 8 1.74 -4.35 1.66
N LEU A 9 2.10 -3.50 0.72
CA LEU A 9 3.42 -3.43 0.10
C LEU A 9 4.15 -2.21 0.67
N TYR A 10 5.36 -2.41 1.21
CA TYR A 10 6.14 -1.38 1.88
C TYR A 10 7.39 -1.02 1.08
N PHE A 11 7.96 0.14 1.37
CA PHE A 11 8.97 0.78 0.54
C PHE A 11 10.37 0.76 1.18
N ASP A 12 11.38 1.04 0.37
CA ASP A 12 12.71 1.34 0.91
C ASP A 12 12.66 2.61 1.78
N PRO A 13 13.65 2.80 2.69
CA PRO A 13 13.60 3.92 3.63
C PRO A 13 13.55 5.30 2.98
N ALA A 14 14.22 5.48 1.84
CA ALA A 14 14.23 6.78 1.16
C ALA A 14 12.86 7.12 0.57
N LEU A 15 12.20 6.14 -0.08
CA LEU A 15 10.86 6.34 -0.63
C LEU A 15 9.83 6.51 0.50
N GLU A 16 9.91 5.71 1.56
CA GLU A 16 9.04 5.84 2.72
C GLU A 16 9.12 7.25 3.32
N ASN A 17 10.35 7.79 3.46
CA ASN A 17 10.54 9.14 3.98
C ASN A 17 9.91 10.22 3.10
N GLN A 18 9.93 10.05 1.78
CA GLN A 18 9.26 10.99 0.86
C GLN A 18 7.75 10.98 1.07
N VAL A 19 7.16 9.82 1.27
CA VAL A 19 5.73 9.70 1.56
C VAL A 19 5.40 10.32 2.93
N LEU A 20 6.22 10.05 3.95
CA LEU A 20 6.04 10.62 5.30
C LEU A 20 6.14 12.14 5.30
N LYS A 21 6.93 12.75 4.44
CA LYS A 21 6.95 14.21 4.26
C LYS A 21 5.57 14.74 3.86
N ALA A 22 4.89 14.06 2.95
CA ALA A 22 3.53 14.44 2.55
C ALA A 22 2.56 14.32 3.72
N TRP A 23 2.62 13.21 4.47
CA TRP A 23 1.78 13.03 5.67
C TRP A 23 2.00 14.14 6.68
N ASN A 24 3.26 14.47 6.96
CA ASN A 24 3.62 15.47 7.97
C ASN A 24 3.20 16.87 7.59
N VAL A 25 3.30 17.25 6.32
CA VAL A 25 2.85 18.57 5.85
C VAL A 25 1.33 18.70 6.01
N LEU A 26 0.58 17.68 5.62
CA LEU A 26 -0.89 17.68 5.76
C LEU A 26 -1.32 17.70 7.24
N ALA A 27 -0.62 16.96 8.09
CA ALA A 27 -0.88 16.94 9.53
C ALA A 27 -0.58 18.29 10.19
N ARG A 28 0.56 18.90 9.87
CA ARG A 28 0.94 20.23 10.41
C ARG A 28 -0.04 21.31 10.01
N ARG A 29 -0.65 21.21 8.84
CA ARG A 29 -1.70 22.14 8.42
C ARG A 29 -3.08 21.75 8.94
N GLN A 30 -3.16 20.71 9.76
CA GLN A 30 -4.40 20.21 10.34
C GLN A 30 -5.45 19.82 9.29
N ILE A 31 -5.00 19.38 8.12
CA ILE A 31 -5.88 18.92 7.04
C ILE A 31 -6.28 17.47 7.28
N SER A 32 -5.32 16.62 7.62
CA SER A 32 -5.56 15.22 7.97
C SER A 32 -4.45 14.69 8.87
N THR A 33 -4.84 13.99 9.93
CA THR A 33 -3.93 13.31 10.86
C THR A 33 -4.25 11.83 10.98
N GLN A 34 -5.28 11.36 10.26
CA GLN A 34 -5.86 10.02 10.43
C GLN A 34 -4.82 8.90 10.27
N LEU A 35 -3.96 8.97 9.25
CA LEU A 35 -2.96 7.92 9.00
C LEU A 35 -1.94 7.81 10.13
N ILE A 36 -1.60 8.93 10.76
CA ILE A 36 -0.69 8.97 11.91
C ILE A 36 -1.41 8.42 13.15
N GLU A 37 -2.64 8.85 13.38
CA GLU A 37 -3.44 8.45 14.54
C GLU A 37 -3.72 6.94 14.59
N ILE A 38 -3.96 6.32 13.45
CA ILE A 38 -4.19 4.87 13.37
C ILE A 38 -2.89 4.06 13.29
N GLU A 39 -1.74 4.73 13.41
CA GLU A 39 -0.42 4.10 13.36
C GLU A 39 -0.14 3.37 12.04
N SER A 40 -0.65 3.91 10.94
CA SER A 40 -0.39 3.39 9.61
C SER A 40 1.06 3.63 9.18
N ARG A 41 1.52 2.89 8.20
CA ARG A 41 2.82 3.00 7.57
C ARG A 41 2.62 3.29 6.09
N PRO A 42 3.47 4.09 5.42
CA PRO A 42 3.39 4.27 3.98
C PRO A 42 3.33 2.94 3.22
N HIS A 43 2.32 2.77 2.38
CA HIS A 43 2.05 1.48 1.75
C HIS A 43 1.21 1.61 0.49
N ILE A 44 1.19 0.53 -0.29
CA ILE A 44 0.16 0.26 -1.29
C ILE A 44 -0.62 -0.96 -0.81
N THR A 45 -1.94 -0.87 -0.73
CA THR A 45 -2.78 -2.02 -0.38
C THR A 45 -2.94 -2.93 -1.60
N LEU A 46 -2.61 -4.20 -1.44
CA LEU A 46 -2.71 -5.21 -2.49
C LEU A 46 -4.01 -6.03 -2.41
N PHE A 47 -4.54 -6.18 -1.21
CA PHE A 47 -5.71 -7.00 -0.92
C PHE A 47 -6.29 -6.55 0.43
N SER A 48 -7.61 -6.58 0.54
CA SER A 48 -8.29 -6.35 1.82
C SER A 48 -9.47 -7.29 1.97
N SER A 49 -9.77 -7.66 3.21
CA SER A 49 -10.89 -8.52 3.53
C SER A 49 -11.30 -8.32 4.99
N PRO A 50 -12.61 -8.40 5.31
CA PRO A 50 -13.05 -8.37 6.71
C PRO A 50 -12.60 -9.61 7.50
N PHE A 51 -12.37 -10.75 6.82
CA PHE A 51 -12.00 -12.01 7.45
C PHE A 51 -10.91 -12.70 6.66
N VAL A 52 -9.85 -13.13 7.35
CA VAL A 52 -8.78 -13.95 6.79
C VAL A 52 -8.33 -14.96 7.84
N ASP A 53 -7.66 -16.03 7.39
CA ASP A 53 -6.89 -16.92 8.25
C ASP A 53 -5.43 -16.43 8.22
N PRO A 54 -4.93 -15.75 9.28
CA PRO A 54 -3.57 -15.19 9.28
C PRO A 54 -2.49 -16.24 9.07
N SER A 55 -2.64 -17.43 9.66
CA SER A 55 -1.64 -18.51 9.52
C SER A 55 -1.51 -18.99 8.08
N LYS A 56 -2.62 -19.09 7.36
CA LYS A 56 -2.64 -19.47 5.96
C LYS A 56 -1.98 -18.42 5.09
N LEU A 57 -2.31 -17.15 5.32
CA LEU A 57 -1.72 -16.02 4.60
C LEU A 57 -0.23 -15.88 4.90
N GLU A 58 0.21 -16.18 6.14
CA GLU A 58 1.63 -16.15 6.47
C GLU A 58 2.43 -17.08 5.59
N ASN A 59 1.98 -18.31 5.42
CA ASN A 59 2.65 -19.29 4.55
C ASN A 59 2.64 -18.86 3.08
N ILE A 60 1.51 -18.35 2.59
CA ILE A 60 1.38 -17.88 1.21
C ILE A 60 2.34 -16.72 0.96
N LEU A 61 2.35 -15.70 1.82
CA LEU A 61 3.16 -14.50 1.63
C LEU A 61 4.65 -14.80 1.79
N LYS A 62 5.03 -15.67 2.73
CA LYS A 62 6.41 -16.09 2.89
C LYS A 62 6.95 -16.74 1.62
N THR A 63 6.19 -17.68 1.05
CA THR A 63 6.57 -18.35 -0.20
C THR A 63 6.59 -17.37 -1.36
N PHE A 64 5.57 -16.53 -1.47
CA PHE A 64 5.47 -15.52 -2.53
C PHE A 64 6.64 -14.56 -2.49
N ALA A 65 6.95 -13.99 -1.33
CA ALA A 65 8.04 -13.03 -1.17
C ALA A 65 9.40 -13.61 -1.53
N SER A 66 9.63 -14.90 -1.25
CA SER A 66 10.89 -15.58 -1.60
C SER A 66 11.12 -15.71 -3.10
N LYS A 67 10.11 -15.51 -3.91
CA LYS A 67 10.15 -15.59 -5.37
C LYS A 67 10.12 -14.21 -6.05
N GLN A 68 10.09 -13.14 -5.27
CA GLN A 68 9.95 -11.78 -5.79
C GLN A 68 11.22 -10.96 -5.57
N GLU A 69 11.58 -10.20 -6.58
CA GLU A 69 12.63 -9.18 -6.47
C GLU A 69 12.04 -7.89 -5.88
N PRO A 70 12.86 -7.02 -5.27
CA PRO A 70 12.40 -5.67 -4.97
C PRO A 70 11.79 -5.02 -6.21
N LEU A 71 10.62 -4.40 -6.04
CA LEU A 71 9.81 -3.92 -7.15
C LEU A 71 10.04 -2.43 -7.37
N PRO A 72 10.54 -2.00 -8.56
CA PRO A 72 10.68 -0.58 -8.86
C PRO A 72 9.33 0.14 -8.83
N LEU A 73 9.28 1.28 -8.17
CA LEU A 73 8.09 2.12 -8.07
C LEU A 73 8.41 3.56 -8.46
N SER A 74 7.45 4.21 -9.11
CA SER A 74 7.50 5.63 -9.41
C SER A 74 6.12 6.22 -9.10
N PHE A 75 6.05 7.10 -8.11
CA PHE A 75 4.82 7.85 -7.84
C PHE A 75 4.82 9.12 -8.67
N SER A 76 3.96 9.18 -9.66
CA SER A 76 4.02 10.20 -10.72
C SER A 76 2.85 11.18 -10.70
N SER A 77 1.80 10.91 -9.93
CA SER A 77 0.63 11.77 -9.88
C SER A 77 -0.04 11.75 -8.52
N ILE A 78 -0.95 12.69 -8.32
CA ILE A 78 -1.77 12.83 -7.12
C ILE A 78 -3.20 12.55 -7.53
N GLY A 79 -3.93 11.80 -6.70
CA GLY A 79 -5.31 11.46 -6.97
C GLY A 79 -6.18 11.48 -5.73
N SER A 80 -7.46 11.26 -5.95
CA SER A 80 -8.47 11.20 -4.89
C SER A 80 -9.49 10.12 -5.20
N LEU A 81 -9.94 9.43 -4.16
CA LEU A 81 -11.10 8.54 -4.26
C LEU A 81 -12.32 9.30 -3.75
N PRO A 82 -13.37 9.50 -4.59
CA PRO A 82 -14.56 10.24 -4.20
C PRO A 82 -15.52 9.35 -3.39
N ASN A 83 -15.09 8.95 -2.21
CA ASN A 83 -15.86 8.15 -1.25
C ASN A 83 -16.00 8.90 0.07
N ASP A 84 -16.68 8.29 1.04
CA ASP A 84 -16.91 8.91 2.35
C ASP A 84 -15.63 9.17 3.12
N ASN A 85 -14.55 8.44 2.81
CA ASN A 85 -13.26 8.62 3.47
C ASN A 85 -12.42 9.76 2.86
N ASN A 86 -12.81 10.31 1.72
CA ASN A 86 -12.08 11.39 1.02
C ASN A 86 -10.56 11.17 1.04
N VAL A 87 -10.14 10.04 0.49
CA VAL A 87 -8.72 9.66 0.46
C VAL A 87 -7.97 10.46 -0.60
N LEU A 88 -6.85 11.05 -0.22
CA LEU A 88 -5.86 11.60 -1.15
C LEU A 88 -4.67 10.65 -1.20
N PHE A 89 -4.08 10.48 -2.37
CA PHE A 89 -3.03 9.51 -2.56
C PHE A 89 -2.00 9.93 -3.61
N LEU A 90 -0.83 9.33 -3.51
CA LEU A 90 0.15 9.30 -4.59
C LEU A 90 -0.13 8.07 -5.45
N ALA A 91 -0.24 8.29 -6.76
CA ALA A 91 -0.52 7.21 -7.70
C ALA A 91 0.80 6.70 -8.30
N PRO A 92 1.06 5.39 -8.17
CA PRO A 92 2.20 4.81 -8.87
C PRO A 92 1.92 4.74 -10.36
N THR A 93 2.95 4.92 -11.16
CA THR A 93 2.86 4.59 -12.59
C THR A 93 2.45 3.12 -12.70
N PRO A 94 1.38 2.80 -13.45
CA PRO A 94 0.90 1.42 -13.57
C PRO A 94 1.81 0.61 -14.50
N SER A 95 3.03 0.35 -14.04
CA SER A 95 4.01 -0.43 -14.79
C SER A 95 3.55 -1.88 -14.93
N LEU A 96 4.01 -2.53 -15.99
CA LEU A 96 3.71 -3.95 -16.19
C LEU A 96 4.19 -4.79 -15.01
N SER A 97 5.38 -4.48 -14.46
CA SER A 97 5.92 -5.20 -13.31
C SER A 97 5.05 -5.07 -12.05
N LEU A 98 4.49 -3.89 -11.79
CA LEU A 98 3.57 -3.69 -10.66
C LEU A 98 2.27 -4.50 -10.85
N LEU A 99 1.70 -4.42 -12.04
CA LEU A 99 0.46 -5.15 -12.35
C LEU A 99 0.65 -6.67 -12.32
N GLN A 100 1.77 -7.15 -12.83
CA GLN A 100 2.12 -8.57 -12.76
C GLN A 100 2.37 -9.05 -11.34
N PHE A 101 3.06 -8.26 -10.54
CA PHE A 101 3.28 -8.56 -9.12
C PHE A 101 1.95 -8.80 -8.40
N HIS A 102 1.01 -7.89 -8.56
CA HIS A 102 -0.31 -8.00 -7.95
C HIS A 102 -1.09 -9.21 -8.50
N SER A 103 -1.07 -9.42 -9.80
CA SER A 103 -1.74 -10.57 -10.43
C SER A 103 -1.19 -11.91 -9.93
N GLN A 104 0.13 -12.02 -9.80
CA GLN A 104 0.78 -13.22 -9.28
C GLN A 104 0.43 -13.48 -7.81
N LEU A 105 0.30 -12.43 -7.01
CA LEU A 105 -0.16 -12.57 -5.63
C LEU A 105 -1.59 -13.10 -5.59
N CYS A 106 -2.47 -12.55 -6.42
CA CYS A 106 -3.86 -13.02 -6.51
C CYS A 106 -3.93 -14.50 -6.93
N ASP A 107 -3.11 -14.91 -7.88
CA ASP A 107 -3.03 -16.31 -8.31
C ASP A 107 -2.56 -17.23 -7.19
N ALA A 108 -1.54 -16.82 -6.43
CA ALA A 108 -1.03 -17.57 -5.29
C ALA A 108 -2.11 -17.76 -4.20
N MET A 109 -2.90 -16.71 -3.95
CA MET A 109 -4.00 -16.79 -2.98
C MET A 109 -5.14 -17.68 -3.48
N LYS A 110 -5.52 -17.57 -4.74
CA LYS A 110 -6.59 -18.39 -5.34
C LYS A 110 -6.25 -19.88 -5.29
N LYS A 111 -5.01 -20.26 -5.54
CA LYS A 111 -4.55 -21.64 -5.44
C LYS A 111 -4.79 -22.26 -4.07
N GLU A 112 -4.75 -21.44 -3.04
CA GLU A 112 -4.96 -21.85 -1.65
C GLU A 112 -6.42 -21.65 -1.21
N GLY A 113 -7.33 -21.37 -2.14
CA GLY A 113 -8.76 -21.25 -1.87
C GLY A 113 -9.18 -19.93 -1.25
N ILE A 114 -8.35 -18.89 -1.30
CA ILE A 114 -8.73 -17.58 -0.78
C ILE A 114 -9.57 -16.85 -1.81
N GLU A 115 -10.74 -16.40 -1.38
CA GLU A 115 -11.63 -15.59 -2.20
C GLU A 115 -11.15 -14.13 -2.23
N ILE A 116 -11.09 -13.55 -3.42
CA ILE A 116 -10.63 -12.18 -3.62
C ILE A 116 -11.82 -11.31 -3.99
N GLY A 117 -12.08 -10.29 -3.19
CA GLY A 117 -13.13 -9.31 -3.42
C GLY A 117 -12.90 -8.53 -4.71
N GLU A 118 -13.97 -7.97 -5.26
CA GLU A 118 -13.95 -7.29 -6.55
C GLU A 118 -12.89 -6.18 -6.61
N GLU A 119 -12.80 -5.37 -5.57
CA GLU A 119 -11.84 -4.25 -5.52
C GLU A 119 -10.38 -4.68 -5.51
N SER A 120 -10.09 -5.93 -5.16
CA SER A 120 -8.72 -6.46 -5.11
C SER A 120 -8.37 -7.31 -6.32
N ARG A 121 -9.30 -7.56 -7.24
CA ARG A 121 -9.04 -8.36 -8.45
C ARG A 121 -8.16 -7.60 -9.43
N PRO A 122 -7.32 -8.29 -10.21
CA PRO A 122 -6.38 -7.64 -11.14
C PRO A 122 -7.01 -6.68 -12.15
N ASP A 123 -8.24 -6.94 -12.58
CA ASP A 123 -8.95 -6.12 -13.55
C ASP A 123 -9.67 -4.89 -12.95
N SER A 124 -9.80 -4.84 -11.63
CA SER A 124 -10.52 -3.78 -10.92
C SER A 124 -9.66 -3.02 -9.92
N TRP A 125 -8.52 -3.58 -9.56
CA TRP A 125 -7.63 -3.03 -8.54
C TRP A 125 -7.05 -1.67 -8.93
N ILE A 126 -7.14 -0.72 -8.00
CA ILE A 126 -6.57 0.62 -8.17
C ILE A 126 -5.38 0.71 -7.21
N PRO A 127 -4.13 0.70 -7.73
CA PRO A 127 -2.97 0.89 -6.86
C PRO A 127 -2.85 2.35 -6.43
N TYR A 128 -2.70 2.59 -5.14
CA TYR A 128 -2.46 3.94 -4.62
C TYR A 128 -1.77 3.87 -3.26
N CYS A 129 -1.02 4.93 -2.96
CA CYS A 129 -0.38 5.12 -1.66
C CYS A 129 -1.09 6.26 -0.96
N PRO A 130 -1.91 6.01 0.08
CA PRO A 130 -2.64 7.08 0.74
C PRO A 130 -1.69 8.05 1.44
N VAL A 131 -1.98 9.34 1.31
CA VAL A 131 -1.27 10.41 2.02
C VAL A 131 -2.18 11.14 3.00
N ALA A 132 -3.50 11.04 2.83
CA ALA A 132 -4.49 11.58 3.76
C ALA A 132 -5.79 10.80 3.64
N GLU A 133 -6.46 10.63 4.76
CA GLU A 133 -7.80 10.06 4.88
C GLU A 133 -8.70 11.00 5.67
N SER A 134 -10.00 10.88 5.50
CA SER A 134 -11.00 11.68 6.20
C SER A 134 -10.80 13.20 6.00
N VAL A 135 -10.38 13.60 4.81
CA VAL A 135 -10.17 14.99 4.47
C VAL A 135 -11.54 15.69 4.35
N PRO A 136 -11.77 16.79 5.09
CA PRO A 136 -13.02 17.52 4.92
C PRO A 136 -13.18 18.03 3.48
N LYS A 137 -14.39 17.93 2.94
CA LYS A 137 -14.68 18.40 1.57
C LYS A 137 -14.21 19.84 1.34
N SER A 138 -14.41 20.70 2.34
CA SER A 138 -14.02 22.12 2.28
C SER A 138 -12.50 22.34 2.24
N ARG A 139 -11.71 21.32 2.59
CA ARG A 139 -10.25 21.40 2.63
C ARG A 139 -9.55 20.65 1.50
N MET A 140 -10.31 20.03 0.59
CA MET A 140 -9.74 19.23 -0.52
C MET A 140 -8.87 20.08 -1.45
N ALA A 141 -9.33 21.26 -1.84
CA ALA A 141 -8.56 22.14 -2.72
C ALA A 141 -7.24 22.58 -2.09
N GLU A 142 -7.24 22.92 -0.81
CA GLU A 142 -6.04 23.27 -0.06
C GLU A 142 -5.08 22.08 0.01
N ALA A 143 -5.59 20.88 0.28
CA ALA A 143 -4.78 19.66 0.35
C ALA A 143 -4.08 19.38 -0.98
N PHE A 144 -4.78 19.49 -2.11
CA PHE A 144 -4.17 19.35 -3.43
C PHE A 144 -3.10 20.40 -3.68
N THR A 145 -3.33 21.63 -3.28
CA THR A 145 -2.35 22.72 -3.42
C THR A 145 -1.08 22.41 -2.62
N VAL A 146 -1.22 21.91 -1.41
CA VAL A 146 -0.09 21.51 -0.56
C VAL A 146 0.70 20.36 -1.22
N LEU A 147 -0.01 19.34 -1.70
CA LEU A 147 0.63 18.18 -2.32
C LEU A 147 1.29 18.52 -3.65
N ARG A 148 0.84 19.56 -4.34
CA ARG A 148 1.43 20.04 -5.58
C ARG A 148 2.89 20.46 -5.41
N ASP A 149 3.30 20.85 -4.22
CA ASP A 149 4.67 21.25 -3.93
C ASP A 149 5.63 20.04 -3.82
N LEU A 150 5.10 18.83 -3.78
CA LEU A 150 5.91 17.62 -3.88
C LEU A 150 6.57 17.57 -5.26
N LYS A 151 7.86 17.26 -5.27
CA LYS A 151 8.61 17.13 -6.53
C LYS A 151 8.41 15.73 -7.10
N LEU A 152 7.30 15.54 -7.82
CA LEU A 152 7.02 14.28 -8.51
C LEU A 152 7.73 14.22 -9.87
N PRO A 153 8.12 13.03 -10.34
CA PRO A 153 7.95 11.75 -9.70
C PRO A 153 8.93 11.51 -8.56
N VAL A 154 8.49 10.77 -7.54
CA VAL A 154 9.38 10.19 -6.53
C VAL A 154 9.51 8.70 -6.82
N THR A 155 10.74 8.21 -6.79
CA THR A 155 11.06 6.84 -7.19
C THR A 155 11.77 6.09 -6.08
N GLY A 156 11.65 4.77 -6.11
CA GLY A 156 12.30 3.85 -5.19
C GLY A 156 11.84 2.44 -5.46
N TYR A 157 11.89 1.62 -4.40
CA TYR A 157 11.55 0.20 -4.50
C TYR A 157 10.57 -0.20 -3.41
N ALA A 158 9.65 -1.10 -3.76
CA ALA A 158 8.95 -1.89 -2.77
C ALA A 158 9.89 -2.99 -2.29
N MET A 159 10.01 -3.14 -0.97
CA MET A 159 10.98 -4.03 -0.34
C MET A 159 10.34 -5.14 0.47
N ASP A 160 9.18 -4.88 1.06
CA ASP A 160 8.52 -5.81 1.97
C ASP A 160 7.04 -5.95 1.65
N ILE A 161 6.49 -7.12 1.98
CA ILE A 161 5.06 -7.39 1.91
C ILE A 161 4.61 -7.90 3.28
N GLY A 162 3.47 -7.42 3.77
CA GLY A 162 3.00 -7.79 5.10
C GLY A 162 1.49 -7.86 5.20
N LEU A 163 1.03 -8.44 6.30
CA LEU A 163 -0.38 -8.49 6.69
C LEU A 163 -0.58 -7.61 7.92
N VAL A 164 -1.58 -6.76 7.84
CA VAL A 164 -2.02 -5.94 8.97
C VAL A 164 -3.48 -6.23 9.29
N GLU A 165 -3.83 -6.03 10.54
CA GLU A 165 -5.22 -5.90 10.96
C GLU A 165 -5.48 -4.46 11.42
N PHE A 166 -6.70 -4.02 11.37
CA PHE A 166 -7.12 -2.67 11.78
C PHE A 166 -8.54 -2.71 12.34
N SER A 167 -8.93 -1.80 13.16
CA SER A 167 -8.29 -0.56 13.61
C SER A 167 -7.99 -0.61 15.10
N PRO A 168 -6.88 -0.07 15.68
CA PRO A 168 -5.77 0.55 14.95
C PRO A 168 -4.95 -0.44 14.11
N VAL A 169 -4.06 0.07 13.26
CA VAL A 169 -3.22 -0.76 12.40
C VAL A 169 -2.21 -1.54 13.26
N ARG A 170 -2.20 -2.85 13.10
CA ARG A 170 -1.23 -3.74 13.75
C ARG A 170 -0.66 -4.70 12.72
N GLU A 171 0.65 -4.67 12.55
CA GLU A 171 1.34 -5.62 11.69
C GLU A 171 1.36 -7.00 12.35
N LEU A 172 0.86 -8.00 11.65
CA LEU A 172 0.89 -9.39 12.11
C LEU A 172 2.17 -10.08 11.70
N PHE A 173 2.63 -9.83 10.48
CA PHE A 173 3.92 -10.30 9.96
C PHE A 173 4.27 -9.51 8.70
N SER A 174 5.57 -9.55 8.34
CA SER A 174 6.04 -9.05 7.05
C SER A 174 7.23 -9.87 6.57
N PHE A 175 7.43 -9.90 5.25
CA PHE A 175 8.52 -10.63 4.61
C PHE A 175 9.21 -9.73 3.60
N VAL A 176 10.54 -9.79 3.56
CA VAL A 176 11.35 -9.09 2.58
C VAL A 176 11.19 -9.77 1.22
N LEU A 177 11.11 -8.97 0.16
CA LEU A 177 11.16 -9.48 -1.22
C LEU A 177 12.62 -9.85 -1.50
N ASP A 178 12.94 -11.15 -1.45
CA ASP A 178 14.33 -11.58 -1.39
C ASP A 178 14.70 -12.69 -2.37
N TYR A 179 14.15 -12.65 -3.57
CA TYR A 179 14.46 -13.62 -4.64
C TYR A 179 15.97 -13.80 -4.83
N TYR A 180 16.77 -12.74 -4.72
CA TYR A 180 18.22 -12.80 -4.85
C TYR A 180 18.87 -13.64 -3.76
N GLN A 181 18.40 -13.56 -2.52
CA GLN A 181 18.93 -14.42 -1.45
C GLN A 181 18.62 -15.88 -1.69
N PHE A 182 17.45 -16.16 -2.24
CA PHE A 182 17.08 -17.52 -2.60
C PHE A 182 18.04 -18.11 -3.65
N LEU A 183 18.43 -17.33 -4.66
CA LEU A 183 19.37 -17.75 -5.70
C LEU A 183 20.79 -18.01 -5.15
N PHE A 184 21.22 -17.32 -4.12
CA PHE A 184 22.59 -17.39 -3.58
C PHE A 184 22.72 -18.29 -2.37
N LYS A 185 21.63 -18.86 -1.86
CA LYS A 185 21.63 -19.82 -0.74
C LYS A 185 21.79 -21.29 -1.16
N SER A 186 21.88 -21.56 -2.45
CA SER A 186 22.06 -22.92 -2.97
C SER A 186 23.52 -23.36 -2.99
#